data_7ee1b9243248ed9ec21b97644df8e8e2
#
_entry.id   7ee1b9243248ed9ec21b97644df8e8e2
#
_cell.length_a   1.000
_cell.length_b   1.000
_cell.length_c   1.000
_cell.angle_alpha   90.00
_cell.angle_beta   90.00
_cell.angle_gamma   90.00
#
_symmetry.space_group_name_H-M   'P 1'
#
loop_
_entity.id
_entity.type
_entity.pdbx_description
1 polymer ?
#
loop_
_entity_poly.entity_id
_entity_poly.type
_entity_poly.pdbx_seq_one_letter_code
_entity_poly.pdbx_strand_id
1 'polypeptide(L)'
;MRKSARLSALLVVFFVFVSGAQAAADLDAARATFERGDFVAAAEEARTPETAEGFAFAARALLVHADLVATSDERLPLIEQAEEDARAAIALAPDYAEGHLQLAVALGFKARLEGRLTAHAEGYADEARAHLDYVAAREPNNPWVLALLGGWHLEISEVGGFLGRTIYGAEIGAGVEAYDQALSLKPDDLLIVYQCALQLAALGDEPLTRRAMNLLQQATLPDEPDALERLTFDRIAELKEALASNNGAIIDAVIRTQKGESVAGVSSGVSPERLQIKPPIGSPR
;
A
#
# COMPACT_ATOMS: atom_id res chain seq x y z
N MET A 1 4.13 60.51 -1.93
CA MET A 1 4.80 59.23 -1.74
C MET A 1 3.83 58.19 -1.22
N ARG A 2 2.86 57.70 -2.03
CA ARG A 2 1.88 56.62 -1.61
C ARG A 2 1.44 55.75 -2.79
N LYS A 3 2.34 55.39 -3.71
CA LYS A 3 1.99 54.51 -4.85
C LYS A 3 2.84 53.24 -5.00
N SER A 4 3.86 53.01 -4.14
CA SER A 4 4.76 51.84 -4.27
C SER A 4 4.37 50.61 -3.42
N ALA A 5 3.48 50.75 -2.43
CA ALA A 5 3.14 49.64 -1.53
C ALA A 5 2.07 48.65 -2.09
N ARG A 6 1.28 49.08 -3.11
CA ARG A 6 0.22 48.22 -3.68
C ARG A 6 0.71 47.28 -4.79
N LEU A 7 1.85 47.55 -5.42
CA LEU A 7 2.38 46.72 -6.50
C LEU A 7 3.10 45.46 -5.97
N SER A 8 3.76 45.56 -4.81
CA SER A 8 4.49 44.45 -4.20
C SER A 8 3.54 43.34 -3.66
N ALA A 9 2.38 43.75 -3.13
CA ALA A 9 1.40 42.75 -2.61
C ALA A 9 0.74 41.94 -3.74
N LEU A 10 0.55 42.55 -4.93
CA LEU A 10 -0.03 41.85 -6.07
C LEU A 10 0.94 40.85 -6.71
N LEU A 11 2.24 41.12 -6.68
CA LEU A 11 3.27 40.23 -7.22
C LEU A 11 3.46 38.96 -6.36
N VAL A 12 3.37 39.09 -5.03
CA VAL A 12 3.50 37.96 -4.10
C VAL A 12 2.31 37.01 -4.23
N VAL A 13 1.09 37.55 -4.36
CA VAL A 13 -0.13 36.72 -4.54
C VAL A 13 -0.09 35.98 -5.89
N PHE A 14 0.42 36.57 -6.94
CA PHE A 14 0.52 35.93 -8.26
C PHE A 14 1.58 34.79 -8.27
N PHE A 15 2.69 34.95 -7.55
CA PHE A 15 3.74 33.92 -7.46
C PHE A 15 3.26 32.67 -6.68
N VAL A 16 2.47 32.87 -5.62
CA VAL A 16 1.90 31.76 -4.83
C VAL A 16 0.87 30.96 -5.65
N PHE A 17 0.03 31.63 -6.45
CA PHE A 17 -0.95 30.96 -7.31
C PHE A 17 -0.30 30.16 -8.45
N VAL A 18 0.79 30.65 -9.03
CA VAL A 18 1.54 29.93 -10.09
C VAL A 18 2.22 28.69 -9.51
N SER A 19 2.81 28.78 -8.33
CA SER A 19 3.46 27.62 -7.66
C SER A 19 2.47 26.53 -7.30
N GLY A 20 1.27 26.88 -6.81
CA GLY A 20 0.26 25.89 -6.47
C GLY A 20 -0.33 25.16 -7.70
N ALA A 21 -0.53 25.89 -8.80
CA ALA A 21 -1.02 25.27 -10.04
C ALA A 21 0.03 24.34 -10.68
N GLN A 22 1.33 24.68 -10.58
CA GLN A 22 2.41 23.82 -11.05
C GLN A 22 2.51 22.55 -10.22
N ALA A 23 2.52 22.65 -8.89
CA ALA A 23 2.57 21.50 -7.99
C ALA A 23 1.40 20.53 -8.22
N ALA A 24 0.20 21.05 -8.47
CA ALA A 24 -0.96 20.21 -8.80
C ALA A 24 -0.78 19.50 -10.16
N ALA A 25 -0.26 20.20 -11.19
CA ALA A 25 0.00 19.61 -12.49
C ALA A 25 1.10 18.53 -12.44
N ASP A 26 2.13 18.74 -11.63
CA ASP A 26 3.21 17.79 -11.43
C ASP A 26 2.70 16.51 -10.73
N LEU A 27 1.79 16.63 -9.76
CA LEU A 27 1.17 15.50 -9.10
C LEU A 27 0.21 14.73 -10.04
N ASP A 28 -0.51 15.41 -10.93
CA ASP A 28 -1.35 14.76 -11.93
C ASP A 28 -0.52 13.98 -12.95
N ALA A 29 0.67 14.50 -13.33
CA ALA A 29 1.62 13.76 -14.17
C ALA A 29 2.12 12.49 -13.46
N ALA A 30 2.51 12.60 -12.19
CA ALA A 30 2.93 11.47 -11.38
C ALA A 30 1.83 10.39 -11.24
N ARG A 31 0.58 10.81 -11.07
CA ARG A 31 -0.57 9.87 -11.05
C ARG A 31 -0.71 9.13 -12.38
N ALA A 32 -0.63 9.85 -13.50
CA ALA A 32 -0.70 9.21 -14.81
C ALA A 32 0.48 8.25 -15.06
N THR A 33 1.67 8.55 -14.53
CA THR A 33 2.84 7.66 -14.57
C THR A 33 2.62 6.41 -13.71
N PHE A 34 2.04 6.58 -12.53
CA PHE A 34 1.65 5.47 -11.63
C PHE A 34 0.61 4.53 -12.28
N GLU A 35 -0.44 5.07 -12.90
CA GLU A 35 -1.49 4.30 -13.57
C GLU A 35 -0.95 3.44 -14.71
N ARG A 36 0.17 3.85 -15.34
CA ARG A 36 0.89 3.06 -16.34
C ARG A 36 1.77 1.96 -15.75
N GLY A 37 2.05 1.98 -14.44
CA GLY A 37 2.90 1.01 -13.76
C GLY A 37 4.36 1.43 -13.58
N ASP A 38 4.72 2.64 -13.96
CA ASP A 38 6.07 3.17 -13.79
C ASP A 38 6.22 3.78 -12.37
N PHE A 39 6.02 2.94 -11.34
CA PHE A 39 5.86 3.39 -9.95
C PHE A 39 7.08 4.15 -9.41
N VAL A 40 8.30 3.74 -9.76
CA VAL A 40 9.52 4.44 -9.33
C VAL A 40 9.60 5.82 -9.97
N ALA A 41 9.34 5.93 -11.28
CA ALA A 41 9.29 7.22 -11.96
C ALA A 41 8.18 8.12 -11.41
N ALA A 42 7.02 7.55 -11.10
CA ALA A 42 5.92 8.29 -10.48
C ALA A 42 6.31 8.86 -9.10
N ALA A 43 7.10 8.11 -8.31
CA ALA A 43 7.60 8.60 -7.03
C ALA A 43 8.59 9.76 -7.21
N GLU A 44 9.49 9.68 -8.19
CA GLU A 44 10.43 10.76 -8.52
C GLU A 44 9.71 12.04 -8.97
N GLU A 45 8.73 11.90 -9.86
CA GLU A 45 7.89 13.02 -10.33
C GLU A 45 7.11 13.65 -9.18
N ALA A 46 6.53 12.85 -8.28
CA ALA A 46 5.72 13.32 -7.16
C ALA A 46 6.52 14.11 -6.10
N ARG A 47 7.82 13.85 -5.93
CA ARG A 47 8.68 14.61 -5.01
C ARG A 47 9.00 16.02 -5.49
N THR A 48 8.94 16.25 -6.81
CA THR A 48 9.39 17.52 -7.42
C THR A 48 8.75 18.77 -6.81
N PRO A 49 7.43 18.79 -6.50
CA PRO A 49 6.80 19.97 -5.91
C PRO A 49 7.10 20.16 -4.41
N GLU A 50 7.80 19.24 -3.76
CA GLU A 50 8.14 19.26 -2.33
C GLU A 50 6.92 19.55 -1.42
N THR A 51 5.78 18.93 -1.71
CA THR A 51 4.54 19.05 -0.95
C THR A 51 4.27 17.82 -0.11
N ALA A 52 3.44 17.94 0.94
CA ALA A 52 3.02 16.79 1.73
C ALA A 52 2.30 15.73 0.89
N GLU A 53 1.44 16.17 -0.04
CA GLU A 53 0.74 15.30 -0.97
C GLU A 53 1.70 14.58 -1.92
N GLY A 54 2.70 15.29 -2.45
CA GLY A 54 3.72 14.72 -3.33
C GLY A 54 4.56 13.66 -2.62
N PHE A 55 5.06 13.95 -1.43
CA PHE A 55 5.83 12.97 -0.64
C PHE A 55 4.99 11.76 -0.22
N ALA A 56 3.75 11.94 0.22
CA ALA A 56 2.89 10.81 0.57
C ALA A 56 2.58 9.94 -0.66
N PHE A 57 2.36 10.54 -1.82
CA PHE A 57 2.16 9.81 -3.06
C PHE A 57 3.43 9.09 -3.52
N ALA A 58 4.61 9.70 -3.37
CA ALA A 58 5.90 9.07 -3.64
C ALA A 58 6.10 7.83 -2.75
N ALA A 59 5.83 7.93 -1.45
CA ALA A 59 5.86 6.80 -0.54
C ALA A 59 4.94 5.67 -1.00
N ARG A 60 3.69 5.98 -1.33
CA ARG A 60 2.72 5.00 -1.87
C ARG A 60 3.25 4.30 -3.12
N ALA A 61 3.80 5.04 -4.07
CA ALA A 61 4.29 4.49 -5.33
C ALA A 61 5.46 3.52 -5.11
N LEU A 62 6.40 3.87 -4.23
CA LEU A 62 7.52 3.00 -3.86
C LEU A 62 7.05 1.74 -3.11
N LEU A 63 6.09 1.86 -2.19
CA LEU A 63 5.54 0.72 -1.46
C LEU A 63 4.80 -0.24 -2.38
N VAL A 64 4.03 0.26 -3.34
CA VAL A 64 3.40 -0.57 -4.38
C VAL A 64 4.46 -1.28 -5.22
N HIS A 65 5.52 -0.59 -5.64
CA HIS A 65 6.62 -1.20 -6.39
C HIS A 65 7.32 -2.28 -5.55
N ALA A 66 7.64 -1.99 -4.30
CA ALA A 66 8.29 -2.93 -3.39
C ALA A 66 7.46 -4.19 -3.14
N ASP A 67 6.14 -4.07 -3.02
CA ASP A 67 5.25 -5.21 -2.77
C ASP A 67 5.00 -6.08 -4.01
N LEU A 68 4.68 -5.45 -5.15
CA LEU A 68 4.13 -6.14 -6.31
C LEU A 68 5.15 -6.42 -7.43
N VAL A 69 6.25 -5.67 -7.51
CA VAL A 69 7.16 -5.68 -8.67
C VAL A 69 8.60 -6.03 -8.29
N ALA A 70 9.13 -5.44 -7.23
CA ALA A 70 10.54 -5.49 -6.88
C ALA A 70 11.04 -6.91 -6.53
N THR A 71 12.28 -7.19 -6.87
CA THR A 71 13.01 -8.37 -6.41
C THR A 71 13.33 -8.28 -4.91
N SER A 72 13.70 -9.38 -4.27
CA SER A 72 13.91 -9.44 -2.81
C SER A 72 15.00 -8.47 -2.32
N ASP A 73 16.03 -8.25 -3.11
CA ASP A 73 17.18 -7.37 -2.78
C ASP A 73 16.88 -5.88 -3.04
N GLU A 74 15.90 -5.57 -3.86
CA GLU A 74 15.46 -4.19 -4.13
C GLU A 74 14.47 -3.67 -3.09
N ARG A 75 13.76 -4.55 -2.38
CA ARG A 75 12.63 -4.17 -1.52
C ARG A 75 13.01 -3.26 -0.37
N LEU A 76 14.03 -3.63 0.42
CA LEU A 76 14.37 -2.87 1.63
C LEU A 76 14.76 -1.42 1.32
N PRO A 77 15.65 -1.12 0.35
CA PRO A 77 15.97 0.27 -0.02
C PRO A 77 14.74 1.08 -0.48
N LEU A 78 13.80 0.46 -1.21
CA LEU A 78 12.57 1.12 -1.64
C LEU A 78 11.65 1.46 -0.48
N ILE A 79 11.53 0.55 0.49
CA ILE A 79 10.71 0.75 1.68
C ILE A 79 11.32 1.81 2.61
N GLU A 80 12.65 1.83 2.77
CA GLU A 80 13.36 2.86 3.53
C GLU A 80 13.14 4.25 2.91
N GLN A 81 13.25 4.36 1.59
CA GLN A 81 12.97 5.62 0.92
C GLN A 81 11.48 6.03 1.06
N ALA A 82 10.56 5.08 0.99
CA ALA A 82 9.13 5.35 1.22
C ALA A 82 8.84 5.80 2.67
N GLU A 83 9.55 5.25 3.66
CA GLU A 83 9.48 5.72 5.05
C GLU A 83 9.96 7.17 5.16
N GLU A 84 11.09 7.53 4.54
CA GLU A 84 11.59 8.91 4.52
C GLU A 84 10.57 9.87 3.88
N ASP A 85 9.98 9.50 2.75
CA ASP A 85 8.95 10.30 2.08
C ASP A 85 7.69 10.46 2.95
N ALA A 86 7.21 9.40 3.57
CA ALA A 86 6.05 9.46 4.46
C ALA A 86 6.31 10.37 5.68
N ARG A 87 7.51 10.29 6.27
CA ARG A 87 7.93 11.19 7.36
C ARG A 87 8.06 12.64 6.89
N ALA A 88 8.55 12.89 5.67
CA ALA A 88 8.60 14.22 5.08
C ALA A 88 7.18 14.79 4.86
N ALA A 89 6.23 13.98 4.38
CA ALA A 89 4.83 14.38 4.25
C ALA A 89 4.23 14.82 5.59
N ILE A 90 4.44 14.04 6.65
CA ILE A 90 3.96 14.36 8.00
C ILE A 90 4.65 15.61 8.56
N ALA A 91 5.95 15.80 8.30
CA ALA A 91 6.67 16.99 8.74
C ALA A 91 6.12 18.28 8.10
N LEU A 92 5.72 18.22 6.83
CA LEU A 92 5.11 19.34 6.11
C LEU A 92 3.66 19.59 6.50
N ALA A 93 2.89 18.53 6.71
CA ALA A 93 1.48 18.59 7.08
C ALA A 93 1.14 17.51 8.12
N PRO A 94 1.28 17.81 9.44
CA PRO A 94 1.10 16.82 10.50
C PRO A 94 -0.31 16.20 10.59
N ASP A 95 -1.31 16.82 9.98
CA ASP A 95 -2.68 16.30 9.95
C ASP A 95 -3.04 15.59 8.63
N TYR A 96 -2.09 15.42 7.71
CA TYR A 96 -2.34 14.78 6.43
C TYR A 96 -2.39 13.26 6.57
N ALA A 97 -3.58 12.70 6.52
CA ALA A 97 -3.86 11.28 6.79
C ALA A 97 -3.01 10.33 5.94
N GLU A 98 -2.85 10.61 4.65
CA GLU A 98 -2.11 9.74 3.73
C GLU A 98 -0.64 9.55 4.16
N GLY A 99 0.04 10.61 4.66
CA GLY A 99 1.39 10.49 5.19
C GLY A 99 1.49 9.47 6.33
N HIS A 100 0.53 9.52 7.26
CA HIS A 100 0.45 8.57 8.37
C HIS A 100 0.15 7.14 7.90
N LEU A 101 -0.76 6.98 6.92
CA LEU A 101 -1.08 5.66 6.37
C LEU A 101 0.13 5.04 5.67
N GLN A 102 0.85 5.80 4.84
CA GLN A 102 2.03 5.31 4.14
C GLN A 102 3.18 4.97 5.10
N LEU A 103 3.37 5.76 6.16
CA LEU A 103 4.35 5.43 7.19
C LEU A 103 4.01 4.10 7.91
N ALA A 104 2.74 3.89 8.26
CA ALA A 104 2.31 2.63 8.87
C ALA A 104 2.55 1.42 7.94
N VAL A 105 2.32 1.57 6.62
CA VAL A 105 2.61 0.52 5.64
C VAL A 105 4.12 0.26 5.53
N ALA A 106 4.95 1.30 5.45
CA ALA A 106 6.41 1.16 5.39
C ALA A 106 6.96 0.41 6.61
N LEU A 107 6.52 0.78 7.82
CA LEU A 107 6.90 0.11 9.06
C LEU A 107 6.45 -1.37 9.09
N GLY A 108 5.25 -1.66 8.58
CA GLY A 108 4.76 -3.03 8.45
C GLY A 108 5.62 -3.87 7.49
N PHE A 109 6.04 -3.31 6.37
CA PHE A 109 6.92 -4.00 5.42
C PHE A 109 8.33 -4.20 5.97
N LYS A 110 8.91 -3.21 6.65
CA LYS A 110 10.19 -3.37 7.35
C LYS A 110 10.10 -4.49 8.40
N ALA A 111 9.03 -4.52 9.19
CA ALA A 111 8.83 -5.55 10.20
C ALA A 111 8.85 -6.97 9.61
N ARG A 112 8.28 -7.18 8.40
CA ARG A 112 8.33 -8.46 7.70
C ARG A 112 9.74 -8.81 7.21
N LEU A 113 10.43 -7.85 6.60
CA LEU A 113 11.75 -8.09 6.00
C LEU A 113 12.85 -8.28 7.04
N GLU A 114 12.86 -7.47 8.09
CA GLU A 114 13.89 -7.51 9.14
C GLU A 114 13.59 -8.57 10.22
N GLY A 115 12.35 -9.06 10.24
CA GLY A 115 11.90 -10.12 11.15
C GLY A 115 11.48 -9.61 12.53
N ARG A 116 10.68 -10.44 13.22
CA ARG A 116 9.97 -10.08 14.44
C ARG A 116 10.83 -9.58 15.61
N LEU A 117 12.07 -10.05 15.75
CA LEU A 117 12.94 -9.62 16.84
C LEU A 117 13.42 -8.18 16.63
N THR A 118 13.87 -7.86 15.41
CA THR A 118 14.24 -6.49 15.02
C THR A 118 13.01 -5.58 15.10
N ALA A 119 11.89 -6.00 14.51
CA ALA A 119 10.66 -5.23 14.52
C ALA A 119 10.16 -4.88 15.93
N HIS A 120 10.32 -5.79 16.90
CA HIS A 120 10.00 -5.51 18.29
C HIS A 120 10.99 -4.56 18.94
N ALA A 121 12.30 -4.74 18.71
CA ALA A 121 13.35 -3.90 19.26
C ALA A 121 13.26 -2.43 18.76
N GLU A 122 12.92 -2.27 17.49
CA GLU A 122 12.75 -0.97 16.82
C GLU A 122 11.35 -0.35 17.05
N GLY A 123 10.40 -1.10 17.61
CA GLY A 123 9.06 -0.60 17.95
C GLY A 123 8.13 -0.39 16.74
N TYR A 124 8.40 -1.01 15.59
CA TYR A 124 7.63 -0.78 14.36
C TYR A 124 6.12 -1.01 14.52
N ALA A 125 5.74 -2.05 15.27
CA ALA A 125 4.33 -2.38 15.47
C ALA A 125 3.59 -1.30 16.29
N ASP A 126 4.23 -0.77 17.33
CA ASP A 126 3.65 0.28 18.19
C ASP A 126 3.58 1.62 17.44
N GLU A 127 4.62 1.97 16.69
CA GLU A 127 4.65 3.20 15.88
C GLU A 127 3.60 3.13 14.77
N ALA A 128 3.52 2.03 14.01
CA ALA A 128 2.50 1.85 12.99
C ALA A 128 1.09 1.98 13.57
N ARG A 129 0.83 1.33 14.72
CA ARG A 129 -0.46 1.43 15.40
C ARG A 129 -0.80 2.85 15.82
N ALA A 130 0.15 3.61 16.35
CA ALA A 130 -0.08 4.99 16.77
C ALA A 130 -0.50 5.88 15.57
N HIS A 131 0.12 5.70 14.39
CA HIS A 131 -0.26 6.41 13.18
C HIS A 131 -1.66 6.00 12.68
N LEU A 132 -1.98 4.71 12.72
CA LEU A 132 -3.32 4.23 12.34
C LEU A 132 -4.40 4.75 13.30
N ASP A 133 -4.17 4.71 14.61
CA ASP A 133 -5.10 5.25 15.60
C ASP A 133 -5.29 6.77 15.45
N TYR A 134 -4.22 7.49 15.09
CA TYR A 134 -4.28 8.93 14.82
C TYR A 134 -5.23 9.24 13.65
N VAL A 135 -5.16 8.48 12.55
CA VAL A 135 -6.04 8.66 11.40
C VAL A 135 -7.46 8.19 11.73
N ALA A 136 -7.63 7.02 12.36
CA ALA A 136 -8.94 6.48 12.71
C ALA A 136 -9.76 7.42 13.61
N ALA A 137 -9.10 8.12 14.54
CA ALA A 137 -9.77 9.10 15.40
C ALA A 137 -10.32 10.32 14.64
N ARG A 138 -9.74 10.67 13.48
CA ARG A 138 -10.12 11.83 12.64
C ARG A 138 -11.01 11.42 11.48
N GLU A 139 -10.75 10.27 10.92
CA GLU A 139 -11.42 9.74 9.73
C GLU A 139 -11.94 8.32 9.99
N PRO A 140 -12.92 8.14 10.90
CA PRO A 140 -13.37 6.81 11.32
C PRO A 140 -14.00 5.97 10.19
N ASN A 141 -14.42 6.61 9.10
CA ASN A 141 -14.98 5.97 7.91
C ASN A 141 -14.00 5.94 6.74
N ASN A 142 -12.71 6.15 6.96
CA ASN A 142 -11.71 5.98 5.92
C ASN A 142 -11.45 4.48 5.71
N PRO A 143 -11.78 3.91 4.53
CA PRO A 143 -11.66 2.47 4.29
C PRO A 143 -10.21 1.99 4.35
N TRP A 144 -9.25 2.85 4.05
CA TRP A 144 -7.84 2.51 4.08
C TRP A 144 -7.30 2.34 5.50
N VAL A 145 -7.64 3.25 6.42
CA VAL A 145 -7.23 3.07 7.82
C VAL A 145 -7.87 1.84 8.45
N LEU A 146 -9.13 1.56 8.12
CA LEU A 146 -9.83 0.35 8.59
C LEU A 146 -9.15 -0.92 8.05
N ALA A 147 -8.81 -0.96 6.76
CA ALA A 147 -8.10 -2.09 6.16
C ALA A 147 -6.71 -2.28 6.79
N LEU A 148 -5.96 -1.20 7.02
CA LEU A 148 -4.64 -1.26 7.65
C LEU A 148 -4.70 -1.67 9.12
N LEU A 149 -5.70 -1.22 9.88
CA LEU A 149 -5.96 -1.72 11.25
C LEU A 149 -6.29 -3.22 11.23
N GLY A 150 -7.11 -3.65 10.27
CA GLY A 150 -7.40 -5.06 10.04
C GLY A 150 -6.12 -5.86 9.81
N GLY A 151 -5.29 -5.40 8.88
CA GLY A 151 -4.00 -6.00 8.57
C GLY A 151 -3.06 -6.05 9.77
N TRP A 152 -2.96 -4.96 10.54
CA TRP A 152 -2.13 -4.90 11.74
C TRP A 152 -2.54 -5.97 12.78
N HIS A 153 -3.83 -6.09 13.06
CA HIS A 153 -4.33 -7.09 14.00
C HIS A 153 -4.06 -8.53 13.55
N LEU A 154 -4.31 -8.83 12.26
CA LEU A 154 -4.15 -10.17 11.72
C LEU A 154 -2.67 -10.54 11.56
N GLU A 155 -1.82 -9.63 11.08
CA GLU A 155 -0.38 -9.85 10.93
C GLU A 155 0.30 -10.17 12.27
N ILE A 156 0.04 -9.38 13.30
CA ILE A 156 0.59 -9.64 14.64
C ILE A 156 0.05 -10.95 15.22
N SER A 157 -1.21 -11.28 14.95
CA SER A 157 -1.81 -12.52 15.41
C SER A 157 -1.20 -13.75 14.72
N GLU A 158 -0.87 -13.64 13.44
CA GLU A 158 -0.25 -14.70 12.67
C GLU A 158 1.23 -14.89 13.07
N VAL A 159 2.04 -13.82 12.96
CA VAL A 159 3.49 -13.87 13.19
C VAL A 159 3.85 -14.02 14.66
N GLY A 160 3.16 -13.32 15.55
CA GLY A 160 3.43 -13.28 17.00
C GLY A 160 2.66 -14.33 17.81
N GLY A 161 1.65 -14.94 17.24
CA GLY A 161 0.80 -15.92 17.90
C GLY A 161 0.19 -15.38 19.19
N PHE A 162 0.04 -16.23 20.21
CA PHE A 162 -0.51 -15.85 21.51
C PHE A 162 0.30 -14.73 22.20
N LEU A 163 1.63 -14.82 22.13
CA LEU A 163 2.51 -13.85 22.79
C LEU A 163 2.41 -12.47 22.14
N GLY A 164 2.45 -12.40 20.80
CA GLY A 164 2.28 -11.14 20.08
C GLY A 164 0.93 -10.48 20.37
N ARG A 165 -0.14 -11.26 20.37
CA ARG A 165 -1.48 -10.75 20.74
C ARG A 165 -1.50 -10.18 22.14
N THR A 166 -0.84 -10.84 23.11
CA THR A 166 -0.81 -10.38 24.50
C THR A 166 0.01 -9.09 24.66
N ILE A 167 1.15 -8.98 23.97
CA ILE A 167 2.06 -7.82 24.07
C ILE A 167 1.43 -6.59 23.41
N TYR A 168 0.89 -6.75 22.20
CA TYR A 168 0.41 -5.64 21.37
C TYR A 168 -1.10 -5.41 21.48
N GLY A 169 -1.86 -6.27 22.15
CA GLY A 169 -3.31 -6.18 22.18
C GLY A 169 -3.98 -6.49 20.85
N ALA A 170 -3.30 -7.28 19.99
CA ALA A 170 -3.86 -7.69 18.71
C ALA A 170 -4.91 -8.79 18.87
N GLU A 171 -6.01 -8.69 18.14
CA GLU A 171 -7.12 -9.63 18.19
C GLU A 171 -7.60 -10.00 16.78
N ILE A 172 -7.73 -11.29 16.49
CA ILE A 172 -8.20 -11.77 15.19
C ILE A 172 -9.60 -11.23 14.89
N GLY A 173 -10.50 -11.24 15.89
CA GLY A 173 -11.87 -10.71 15.74
C GLY A 173 -11.91 -9.24 15.37
N ALA A 174 -11.10 -8.41 16.04
CA ALA A 174 -10.99 -6.99 15.71
C ALA A 174 -10.42 -6.75 14.30
N GLY A 175 -9.44 -7.56 13.90
CA GLY A 175 -8.89 -7.48 12.54
C GLY A 175 -9.92 -7.82 11.46
N VAL A 176 -10.70 -8.89 11.69
CA VAL A 176 -11.79 -9.29 10.79
C VAL A 176 -12.86 -8.22 10.69
N GLU A 177 -13.29 -7.65 11.83
CA GLU A 177 -14.30 -6.60 11.88
C GLU A 177 -13.85 -5.32 11.15
N ALA A 178 -12.60 -4.92 11.32
CA ALA A 178 -12.04 -3.75 10.65
C ALA A 178 -12.03 -3.95 9.11
N TYR A 179 -11.65 -5.12 8.62
CA TYR A 179 -11.76 -5.44 7.20
C TYR A 179 -13.20 -5.48 6.71
N ASP A 180 -14.16 -5.98 7.51
CA ASP A 180 -15.58 -5.97 7.15
C ASP A 180 -16.10 -4.55 6.96
N GLN A 181 -15.71 -3.65 7.83
CA GLN A 181 -16.05 -2.24 7.71
C GLN A 181 -15.40 -1.62 6.46
N ALA A 182 -14.12 -1.87 6.21
CA ALA A 182 -13.42 -1.39 5.01
C ALA A 182 -14.10 -1.86 3.72
N LEU A 183 -14.39 -3.15 3.62
CA LEU A 183 -15.08 -3.76 2.48
C LEU A 183 -16.52 -3.28 2.32
N SER A 184 -17.22 -2.94 3.41
CA SER A 184 -18.55 -2.35 3.32
C SER A 184 -18.55 -0.95 2.69
N LEU A 185 -17.46 -0.20 2.87
CA LEU A 185 -17.26 1.14 2.31
C LEU A 185 -16.72 1.09 0.87
N LYS A 186 -15.88 0.10 0.56
CA LYS A 186 -15.27 -0.12 -0.77
C LYS A 186 -15.28 -1.61 -1.14
N PRO A 187 -16.43 -2.17 -1.52
CA PRO A 187 -16.57 -3.60 -1.79
C PRO A 187 -15.80 -4.07 -3.02
N ASP A 188 -15.59 -3.20 -4.00
CA ASP A 188 -14.95 -3.53 -5.28
C ASP A 188 -13.46 -3.11 -5.34
N ASP A 189 -12.89 -2.62 -4.23
CA ASP A 189 -11.47 -2.25 -4.20
C ASP A 189 -10.59 -3.51 -4.14
N LEU A 190 -9.94 -3.81 -5.26
CA LEU A 190 -9.16 -5.05 -5.42
C LEU A 190 -8.03 -5.17 -4.40
N LEU A 191 -7.40 -4.05 -4.00
CA LEU A 191 -6.29 -4.09 -3.05
C LEU A 191 -6.78 -4.42 -1.64
N ILE A 192 -7.92 -3.84 -1.20
CA ILE A 192 -8.53 -4.17 0.10
C ILE A 192 -9.00 -5.64 0.10
N VAL A 193 -9.67 -6.09 -0.97
CA VAL A 193 -10.12 -7.48 -1.13
C VAL A 193 -8.94 -8.45 -1.05
N TYR A 194 -7.87 -8.17 -1.80
CA TYR A 194 -6.68 -8.98 -1.85
C TYR A 194 -5.96 -9.06 -0.49
N GLN A 195 -5.69 -7.92 0.13
CA GLN A 195 -4.99 -7.86 1.41
C GLN A 195 -5.79 -8.57 2.52
N CYS A 196 -7.12 -8.37 2.56
CA CYS A 196 -7.99 -9.10 3.47
C CYS A 196 -7.89 -10.62 3.25
N ALA A 197 -8.03 -11.08 2.00
CA ALA A 197 -7.99 -12.51 1.69
C ALA A 197 -6.63 -13.13 2.01
N LEU A 198 -5.52 -12.46 1.68
CA LEU A 198 -4.17 -12.92 1.98
C LEU A 198 -3.95 -13.08 3.49
N GLN A 199 -4.35 -12.08 4.29
CA GLN A 199 -4.20 -12.12 5.75
C GLN A 199 -5.08 -13.19 6.39
N LEU A 200 -6.31 -13.37 5.93
CA LEU A 200 -7.20 -14.43 6.42
C LEU A 200 -6.64 -15.83 6.09
N ALA A 201 -6.12 -16.02 4.88
CA ALA A 201 -5.52 -17.29 4.46
C ALA A 201 -4.24 -17.61 5.25
N ALA A 202 -3.41 -16.60 5.56
CA ALA A 202 -2.17 -16.75 6.30
C ALA A 202 -2.37 -17.27 7.74
N LEU A 203 -3.53 -17.02 8.35
CA LEU A 203 -3.85 -17.56 9.68
C LEU A 203 -4.03 -19.09 9.71
N GLY A 204 -4.24 -19.74 8.56
CA GLY A 204 -4.37 -21.19 8.46
C GLY A 204 -5.65 -21.76 9.10
N ASP A 205 -6.59 -20.92 9.52
CA ASP A 205 -7.89 -21.30 10.07
C ASP A 205 -8.87 -21.61 8.92
N GLU A 206 -9.49 -22.81 8.94
CA GLU A 206 -10.33 -23.26 7.83
C GLU A 206 -11.54 -22.36 7.55
N PRO A 207 -12.32 -21.89 8.53
CA PRO A 207 -13.37 -20.89 8.32
C PRO A 207 -12.86 -19.61 7.68
N LEU A 208 -11.72 -19.08 8.12
CA LEU A 208 -11.12 -17.86 7.57
C LEU A 208 -10.58 -18.08 6.16
N THR A 209 -9.97 -19.23 5.88
CA THR A 209 -9.52 -19.61 4.54
C THR A 209 -10.68 -19.74 3.56
N ARG A 210 -11.81 -20.31 3.97
CA ARG A 210 -13.03 -20.33 3.12
C ARG A 210 -13.56 -18.92 2.85
N ARG A 211 -13.51 -18.05 3.84
CA ARG A 211 -13.88 -16.65 3.66
C ARG A 211 -12.95 -15.95 2.67
N ALA A 212 -11.63 -16.14 2.80
CA ALA A 212 -10.65 -15.65 1.84
C ALA A 212 -10.99 -16.09 0.41
N MET A 213 -11.25 -17.37 0.21
CA MET A 213 -11.65 -17.92 -1.09
C MET A 213 -12.90 -17.24 -1.64
N ASN A 214 -13.93 -17.02 -0.82
CA ASN A 214 -15.17 -16.36 -1.23
C ASN A 214 -14.91 -14.90 -1.69
N LEU A 215 -14.06 -14.15 -0.99
CA LEU A 215 -13.66 -12.79 -1.39
C LEU A 215 -12.94 -12.82 -2.74
N LEU A 216 -11.97 -13.71 -2.93
CA LEU A 216 -11.21 -13.84 -4.18
C LEU A 216 -12.08 -14.29 -5.36
N GLN A 217 -13.15 -15.08 -5.12
CA GLN A 217 -14.07 -15.52 -6.17
C GLN A 217 -15.00 -14.40 -6.67
N GLN A 218 -15.28 -13.42 -5.83
CA GLN A 218 -16.15 -12.27 -6.15
C GLN A 218 -15.36 -11.12 -6.77
N ALA A 219 -14.04 -11.11 -6.65
CA ALA A 219 -13.19 -10.07 -7.22
C ALA A 219 -13.29 -10.05 -8.75
N THR A 220 -13.56 -8.88 -9.31
CA THR A 220 -13.66 -8.65 -10.75
C THR A 220 -12.75 -7.53 -11.17
N LEU A 221 -12.05 -7.72 -12.30
CA LEU A 221 -11.22 -6.67 -12.87
C LEU A 221 -12.12 -5.61 -13.54
N PRO A 222 -11.91 -4.30 -13.33
CA PRO A 222 -12.61 -3.25 -14.05
C PRO A 222 -12.42 -3.34 -15.57
N ASP A 223 -13.32 -2.71 -16.34
CA ASP A 223 -13.25 -2.70 -17.82
C ASP A 223 -11.96 -2.00 -18.31
N GLU A 224 -11.56 -0.92 -17.65
CA GLU A 224 -10.35 -0.14 -17.94
C GLU A 224 -9.41 -0.11 -16.72
N PRO A 225 -8.75 -1.23 -16.38
CA PRO A 225 -7.94 -1.32 -15.18
C PRO A 225 -6.62 -0.56 -15.33
N ASP A 226 -6.17 0.09 -14.27
CA ASP A 226 -4.81 0.61 -14.17
C ASP A 226 -3.78 -0.51 -13.91
N ALA A 227 -2.49 -0.13 -13.79
CA ALA A 227 -1.43 -1.13 -13.56
C ALA A 227 -1.52 -1.77 -12.17
N LEU A 228 -1.90 -1.01 -11.13
CA LEU A 228 -2.06 -1.54 -9.77
C LEU A 228 -3.19 -2.56 -9.73
N GLU A 229 -4.33 -2.26 -10.34
CA GLU A 229 -5.47 -3.16 -10.40
C GLU A 229 -5.14 -4.46 -11.14
N ARG A 230 -4.42 -4.38 -12.27
CA ARG A 230 -3.93 -5.57 -12.99
C ARG A 230 -3.00 -6.44 -12.17
N LEU A 231 -1.98 -5.83 -11.55
CA LEU A 231 -1.02 -6.56 -10.70
C LEU A 231 -1.71 -7.19 -9.48
N THR A 232 -2.63 -6.47 -8.86
CA THR A 232 -3.41 -6.98 -7.74
C THR A 232 -4.30 -8.15 -8.17
N PHE A 233 -4.94 -8.04 -9.33
CA PHE A 233 -5.77 -9.13 -9.86
C PHE A 233 -4.98 -10.38 -10.21
N ASP A 234 -3.75 -10.24 -10.71
CA ASP A 234 -2.83 -11.37 -10.93
C ASP A 234 -2.49 -12.06 -9.61
N ARG A 235 -2.23 -11.29 -8.52
CA ARG A 235 -2.02 -11.84 -7.18
C ARG A 235 -3.26 -12.56 -6.62
N ILE A 236 -4.45 -11.99 -6.86
CA ILE A 236 -5.73 -12.63 -6.52
C ILE A 236 -5.87 -13.96 -7.23
N ALA A 237 -5.58 -14.03 -8.53
CA ALA A 237 -5.68 -15.26 -9.31
C ALA A 237 -4.73 -16.35 -8.81
N GLU A 238 -3.48 -16.00 -8.50
CA GLU A 238 -2.47 -16.91 -7.98
C GLU A 238 -2.86 -17.45 -6.59
N LEU A 239 -3.30 -16.58 -5.67
CA LEU A 239 -3.74 -16.99 -4.33
C LEU A 239 -4.98 -17.89 -4.41
N LYS A 240 -5.94 -17.54 -5.26
CA LYS A 240 -7.16 -18.34 -5.49
C LYS A 240 -6.83 -19.73 -6.02
N GLU A 241 -5.90 -19.86 -6.96
CA GLU A 241 -5.45 -21.15 -7.49
C GLU A 241 -4.74 -21.98 -6.41
N ALA A 242 -3.86 -21.35 -5.63
CA ALA A 242 -3.20 -22.01 -4.51
C ALA A 242 -4.19 -22.56 -3.49
N LEU A 243 -5.17 -21.77 -3.04
CA LEU A 243 -6.20 -22.19 -2.10
C LEU A 243 -7.08 -23.32 -2.67
N ALA A 244 -7.41 -23.27 -3.98
CA ALA A 244 -8.18 -24.30 -4.65
C ALA A 244 -7.44 -25.63 -4.78
N SER A 245 -6.11 -25.63 -4.74
CA SER A 245 -5.29 -26.84 -4.83
C SER A 245 -5.45 -27.79 -3.63
N ASN A 246 -5.94 -27.30 -2.50
CA ASN A 246 -5.99 -28.00 -1.20
C ASN A 246 -4.64 -28.59 -0.78
N ASN A 247 -3.52 -28.05 -1.27
CA ASN A 247 -2.17 -28.46 -0.96
C ASN A 247 -1.50 -27.43 -0.05
N GLY A 248 -1.34 -27.76 1.24
CA GLY A 248 -0.78 -26.84 2.23
C GLY A 248 0.59 -26.27 1.82
N ALA A 249 1.47 -27.09 1.22
CA ALA A 249 2.80 -26.64 0.81
C ALA A 249 2.74 -25.60 -0.34
N ILE A 250 1.78 -25.74 -1.28
CA ILE A 250 1.56 -24.77 -2.34
C ILE A 250 0.98 -23.49 -1.75
N ILE A 251 -0.02 -23.61 -0.88
CA ILE A 251 -0.67 -22.47 -0.20
C ILE A 251 0.38 -21.67 0.58
N ASP A 252 1.15 -22.32 1.43
CA ASP A 252 2.20 -21.67 2.23
C ASP A 252 3.26 -20.99 1.35
N ALA A 253 3.68 -21.62 0.27
CA ALA A 253 4.66 -21.05 -0.65
C ALA A 253 4.13 -19.77 -1.32
N VAL A 254 2.88 -19.77 -1.79
CA VAL A 254 2.26 -18.59 -2.42
C VAL A 254 2.06 -17.48 -1.40
N ILE A 255 1.51 -17.76 -0.22
CA ILE A 255 1.32 -16.77 0.85
C ILE A 255 2.66 -16.13 1.22
N ARG A 256 3.70 -16.90 1.47
CA ARG A 256 5.02 -16.39 1.83
C ARG A 256 5.63 -15.53 0.71
N THR A 257 5.51 -15.98 -0.54
CA THR A 257 5.97 -15.20 -1.71
C THR A 257 5.22 -13.87 -1.79
N GLN A 258 3.90 -13.89 -1.65
CA GLN A 258 3.07 -12.69 -1.72
C GLN A 258 3.23 -11.76 -0.52
N LYS A 259 3.65 -12.28 0.64
CA LYS A 259 4.06 -11.47 1.81
C LYS A 259 5.50 -10.96 1.70
N GLY A 260 6.22 -11.30 0.65
CA GLY A 260 7.60 -10.84 0.42
C GLY A 260 8.66 -11.61 1.19
N GLU A 261 8.31 -12.74 1.78
CA GLU A 261 9.25 -13.61 2.48
C GLU A 261 10.10 -14.40 1.47
N SER A 262 11.41 -14.50 1.71
CA SER A 262 12.30 -15.34 0.89
C SER A 262 11.92 -16.81 0.99
N VAL A 263 11.45 -17.39 -0.10
CA VAL A 263 11.30 -18.84 -0.24
C VAL A 263 12.53 -19.38 -0.93
N ALA A 264 13.35 -20.16 -0.21
CA ALA A 264 14.54 -20.77 -0.79
C ALA A 264 14.16 -21.63 -2.01
N GLY A 265 14.56 -21.21 -3.21
CA GLY A 265 14.38 -21.95 -4.47
C GLY A 265 13.20 -21.51 -5.36
N VAL A 266 12.41 -20.52 -4.98
CA VAL A 266 11.39 -19.92 -5.85
C VAL A 266 11.84 -18.50 -6.21
N SER A 267 12.21 -18.30 -7.48
CA SER A 267 12.43 -16.96 -8.03
C SER A 267 11.08 -16.25 -8.08
N SER A 268 10.89 -15.22 -7.27
CA SER A 268 9.75 -14.31 -7.37
C SER A 268 9.94 -13.43 -8.62
N GLY A 269 9.68 -14.00 -9.79
CA GLY A 269 9.79 -13.33 -11.06
C GLY A 269 8.44 -13.27 -11.74
N VAL A 270 7.72 -12.17 -11.61
CA VAL A 270 6.87 -11.74 -12.74
C VAL A 270 7.85 -11.51 -13.88
N SER A 271 7.82 -12.39 -14.90
CA SER A 271 8.67 -12.23 -16.09
C SER A 271 8.44 -10.85 -16.67
N PRO A 272 9.50 -10.07 -16.98
CA PRO A 272 9.41 -8.76 -17.63
C PRO A 272 8.58 -8.76 -18.91
N GLU A 273 8.40 -9.93 -19.53
CA GLU A 273 7.56 -10.12 -20.71
C GLU A 273 6.06 -9.86 -20.50
N ARG A 274 5.54 -9.97 -19.25
CA ARG A 274 4.14 -9.66 -18.93
C ARG A 274 3.84 -8.16 -18.82
N LEU A 275 4.87 -7.33 -18.65
CA LEU A 275 4.74 -5.86 -18.61
C LEU A 275 4.82 -5.23 -20.03
N GLN A 276 5.07 -6.00 -21.09
CA GLN A 276 5.02 -5.47 -22.45
C GLN A 276 3.57 -5.27 -22.89
N ILE A 277 3.06 -4.08 -22.66
CA ILE A 277 1.81 -3.57 -23.23
C ILE A 277 1.96 -3.62 -24.75
N LYS A 278 1.23 -4.54 -25.39
CA LYS A 278 1.12 -4.59 -26.85
C LYS A 278 0.46 -3.29 -27.31
N PRO A 279 1.07 -2.46 -28.15
CA PRO A 279 0.44 -1.23 -28.60
C PRO A 279 -0.88 -1.57 -29.33
N PRO A 280 -1.90 -0.71 -29.26
CA PRO A 280 -3.17 -0.95 -29.92
C PRO A 280 -2.94 -1.12 -31.42
N ILE A 281 -3.50 -2.20 -31.96
CA ILE A 281 -3.45 -2.51 -33.40
C ILE A 281 -4.10 -1.34 -34.15
N GLY A 282 -3.32 -0.71 -35.02
CA GLY A 282 -3.68 0.49 -35.77
C GLY A 282 -5.01 0.36 -36.50
N SER A 283 -5.77 1.46 -36.45
CA SER A 283 -6.96 1.66 -37.30
C SER A 283 -6.58 1.54 -38.75
N PRO A 284 -7.37 0.90 -39.59
CA PRO A 284 -7.16 0.87 -41.04
C PRO A 284 -7.44 2.26 -41.63
N ARG A 285 -6.65 2.62 -42.63
CA ARG A 285 -6.77 3.82 -43.45
C ARG A 285 -8.06 3.88 -44.24
#